data_2d0d6dede257d96b31b8337b1d8436e5
#
_entry.id   2d0d6dede257d96b31b8337b1d8436e5
#
_cell.length_a   1.000
_cell.length_b   1.000
_cell.length_c   1.000
_cell.angle_alpha   90.00
_cell.angle_beta   90.00
_cell.angle_gamma   90.00
#
_symmetry.space_group_name_H-M   'P 1'
#
loop_
_entity.id
_entity.type
_entity.pdbx_description
1 polymer ?
#
loop_
_entity_poly.entity_id
_entity_poly.type
_entity_poly.pdbx_seq_one_letter_code
_entity_poly.pdbx_strand_id
1 'polypeptide(L)'
;VLYQMIHDTLRAAVTGSHVHIIEEEEGHFTDYTENGRQLLTGEVEAQIRGFCNSDRIYKDPAAAVFKYDNQVYGFLYVELYRKNRFIYDEVDCIRQIGNSVSGVLKSIHAYEKLYQVSIHDGLTGLYNWNYCRECLEKLDIRIHTAGMIYLDIDNFKLYNDLYGEST
;
A
#
# COMPACT_ATOMS: atom_id res chain seq x y z
N VAL A 1 5.98 -1.51 12.28
CA VAL A 1 5.44 -0.89 13.51
C VAL A 1 3.91 -0.93 13.52
N LEU A 2 3.21 -0.42 12.48
CA LEU A 2 1.73 -0.35 12.44
C LEU A 2 1.07 -1.73 12.62
N TYR A 3 1.46 -2.71 11.81
CA TYR A 3 0.85 -4.06 11.86
C TYR A 3 1.08 -4.76 13.20
N GLN A 4 2.26 -4.59 13.81
CA GLN A 4 2.52 -5.13 15.14
C GLN A 4 1.59 -4.53 16.18
N MET A 5 1.36 -3.22 16.14
CA MET A 5 0.41 -2.55 17.04
C MET A 5 -1.03 -3.07 16.86
N ILE A 6 -1.45 -3.34 15.63
CA ILE A 6 -2.77 -3.91 15.33
C ILE A 6 -2.86 -5.32 15.91
N HIS A 7 -1.86 -6.16 15.70
CA HIS A 7 -1.80 -7.51 16.26
C HIS A 7 -1.91 -7.48 17.79
N ASP A 8 -1.08 -6.67 18.44
CA ASP A 8 -1.05 -6.60 19.92
C ASP A 8 -2.39 -6.11 20.48
N THR A 9 -3.00 -5.09 19.83
CA THR A 9 -4.28 -4.53 20.26
C THR A 9 -5.42 -5.54 20.10
N LEU A 10 -5.51 -6.21 18.95
CA LEU A 10 -6.57 -7.19 18.70
C LEU A 10 -6.43 -8.44 19.57
N ARG A 11 -5.23 -8.93 19.80
CA ARG A 11 -5.01 -10.07 20.69
C ARG A 11 -5.38 -9.77 22.14
N ALA A 12 -5.16 -8.53 22.57
CA ALA A 12 -5.60 -8.10 23.90
C ALA A 12 -7.12 -7.99 24.01
N ALA A 13 -7.79 -7.52 22.94
CA ALA A 13 -9.24 -7.33 22.91
C ALA A 13 -10.00 -8.64 22.60
N VAL A 14 -9.45 -9.50 21.74
CA VAL A 14 -10.08 -10.75 21.29
C VAL A 14 -9.21 -11.94 21.72
N THR A 15 -9.41 -12.40 22.92
CA THR A 15 -8.61 -13.49 23.50
C THR A 15 -8.79 -14.81 22.78
N GLY A 16 -7.67 -15.51 22.52
CA GLY A 16 -7.67 -16.79 21.82
C GLY A 16 -7.96 -16.65 20.32
N SER A 17 -7.45 -15.57 19.71
CA SER A 17 -7.54 -15.32 18.28
C SER A 17 -6.20 -15.33 17.59
N HIS A 18 -6.25 -15.59 16.29
CA HIS A 18 -5.17 -15.31 15.34
C HIS A 18 -5.61 -14.18 14.41
N VAL A 19 -4.71 -13.25 14.14
CA VAL A 19 -4.99 -12.04 13.36
C VAL A 19 -4.24 -12.11 12.05
N HIS A 20 -4.95 -11.92 10.96
CA HIS A 20 -4.41 -11.79 9.61
C HIS A 20 -4.64 -10.36 9.13
N ILE A 21 -3.60 -9.74 8.62
CA ILE A 21 -3.68 -8.44 7.95
C ILE A 21 -3.26 -8.66 6.51
N ILE A 22 -4.22 -8.61 5.62
CA ILE A 22 -4.02 -8.97 4.21
C ILE A 22 -4.11 -7.71 3.38
N GLU A 23 -3.05 -7.43 2.61
CA GLU A 23 -2.98 -6.32 1.66
C GLU A 23 -2.91 -6.83 0.23
N GLU A 24 -3.51 -6.07 -0.68
CA GLU A 24 -3.42 -6.27 -2.11
C GLU A 24 -2.46 -5.25 -2.72
N GLU A 25 -1.36 -5.74 -3.27
CA GLU A 25 -0.38 -4.94 -4.00
C GLU A 25 -0.19 -5.52 -5.40
N GLU A 26 -0.41 -4.73 -6.44
CA GLU A 26 -0.20 -5.11 -7.85
C GLU A 26 -0.90 -6.43 -8.25
N GLY A 27 -2.06 -6.69 -7.68
CA GLY A 27 -2.85 -7.89 -7.94
C GLY A 27 -2.42 -9.13 -7.16
N HIS A 28 -1.49 -9.01 -6.22
CA HIS A 28 -1.09 -10.08 -5.31
C HIS A 28 -1.50 -9.78 -3.88
N PHE A 29 -1.80 -10.83 -3.12
CA PHE A 29 -2.14 -10.70 -1.71
C PHE A 29 -0.96 -11.08 -0.83
N THR A 30 -0.73 -10.26 0.17
CA THR A 30 0.30 -10.47 1.20
C THR A 30 -0.37 -10.52 2.56
N ASP A 31 -0.12 -11.56 3.34
CA ASP A 31 -0.55 -11.66 4.74
C ASP A 31 0.58 -11.20 5.66
N TYR A 32 0.30 -10.23 6.49
CA TYR A 32 1.19 -9.74 7.53
C TYR A 32 0.80 -10.38 8.84
N THR A 33 1.48 -11.47 9.18
CA THR A 33 1.32 -12.18 10.45
C THR A 33 2.31 -11.66 11.50
N GLU A 34 2.16 -12.13 12.74
CA GLU A 34 3.12 -11.88 13.81
C GLU A 34 4.54 -12.34 13.47
N ASN A 35 4.66 -13.37 12.63
CA ASN A 35 5.93 -13.99 12.24
C ASN A 35 6.54 -13.34 10.99
N GLY A 36 5.89 -12.33 10.42
CA GLY A 36 6.38 -11.58 9.27
C GLY A 36 5.44 -11.57 8.07
N ARG A 37 5.97 -11.13 6.94
CA ARG A 37 5.27 -11.00 5.66
C ARG A 37 5.27 -12.35 4.94
N GLN A 38 4.10 -12.81 4.49
CA GLN A 38 3.94 -14.01 3.68
C GLN A 38 3.14 -13.69 2.41
N LEU A 39 3.73 -13.89 1.24
CA LEU A 39 3.02 -13.81 -0.04
C LEU A 39 2.06 -14.99 -0.16
N LEU A 40 0.81 -14.70 -0.43
CA LEU A 40 -0.22 -15.72 -0.63
C LEU A 40 -0.23 -16.14 -2.10
N THR A 41 -0.29 -17.45 -2.35
CA THR A 41 -0.21 -18.00 -3.70
C THR A 41 -1.19 -19.17 -3.88
N GLY A 42 -1.48 -19.50 -5.12
CA GLY A 42 -2.26 -20.69 -5.48
C GLY A 42 -3.70 -20.66 -4.99
N GLU A 43 -4.11 -21.74 -4.35
CA GLU A 43 -5.50 -21.93 -3.93
C GLU A 43 -5.93 -20.96 -2.82
N VAL A 44 -5.02 -20.62 -1.91
CA VAL A 44 -5.27 -19.65 -0.82
C VAL A 44 -5.52 -18.26 -1.39
N GLU A 45 -4.69 -17.82 -2.33
CA GLU A 45 -4.89 -16.53 -3.01
C GLU A 45 -6.24 -16.49 -3.75
N ALA A 46 -6.60 -17.57 -4.46
CA ALA A 46 -7.88 -17.66 -5.17
C ALA A 46 -9.09 -17.59 -4.23
N GLN A 47 -9.02 -18.24 -3.07
CA GLN A 47 -10.08 -18.18 -2.05
C GLN A 47 -10.23 -16.77 -1.48
N ILE A 48 -9.13 -16.10 -1.17
CA ILE A 48 -9.11 -14.73 -0.65
C ILE A 48 -9.66 -13.77 -1.70
N ARG A 49 -9.25 -13.90 -2.95
CA ARG A 49 -9.78 -13.09 -4.07
C ARG A 49 -11.29 -13.28 -4.24
N GLY A 50 -11.77 -14.50 -4.14
CA GLY A 50 -13.20 -14.82 -4.16
C GLY A 50 -13.96 -14.20 -2.97
N PHE A 51 -13.34 -14.17 -1.80
CA PHE A 51 -13.91 -13.55 -0.60
C PHE A 51 -13.97 -12.02 -0.72
N CYS A 52 -12.91 -11.38 -1.19
CA CYS A 52 -12.85 -9.94 -1.43
C CYS A 52 -13.88 -9.45 -2.47
N ASN A 53 -14.13 -10.26 -3.50
CA ASN A 53 -15.08 -9.93 -4.57
C ASN A 53 -16.55 -10.23 -4.19
N SER A 54 -16.78 -10.76 -2.99
CA SER A 54 -18.10 -11.06 -2.49
C SER A 54 -18.55 -10.06 -1.42
N ASP A 55 -19.87 -9.80 -1.35
CA ASP A 55 -20.44 -8.99 -0.27
C ASP A 55 -20.28 -9.63 1.13
N ARG A 56 -19.79 -10.86 1.20
CA ARG A 56 -19.63 -11.60 2.46
C ARG A 56 -18.62 -10.95 3.38
N ILE A 57 -17.53 -10.40 2.82
CA ILE A 57 -16.47 -9.74 3.61
C ILE A 57 -17.01 -8.58 4.45
N TYR A 58 -18.00 -7.84 3.94
CA TYR A 58 -18.61 -6.72 4.68
C TYR A 58 -19.62 -7.14 5.76
N LYS A 59 -20.04 -8.40 5.72
CA LYS A 59 -21.02 -8.98 6.65
C LYS A 59 -20.38 -9.91 7.66
N ASP A 60 -19.12 -10.29 7.44
CA ASP A 60 -18.40 -11.18 8.33
C ASP A 60 -17.99 -10.43 9.60
N PRO A 61 -18.42 -10.87 10.78
CA PRO A 61 -18.05 -10.23 12.05
C PRO A 61 -16.56 -10.31 12.35
N ALA A 62 -15.84 -11.22 11.72
CA ALA A 62 -14.41 -11.43 11.87
C ALA A 62 -13.57 -10.57 10.94
N ALA A 63 -14.16 -9.86 9.99
CA ALA A 63 -13.46 -9.10 8.96
C ALA A 63 -13.72 -7.60 9.04
N ALA A 64 -12.68 -6.82 8.73
CA ALA A 64 -12.81 -5.38 8.49
C ALA A 64 -12.02 -5.01 7.23
N VAL A 65 -12.69 -4.38 6.26
CA VAL A 65 -12.14 -4.06 4.94
C VAL A 65 -11.44 -2.71 4.98
N PHE A 66 -10.24 -2.65 4.43
CA PHE A 66 -9.49 -1.41 4.19
C PHE A 66 -9.88 -0.86 2.83
N LYS A 67 -10.69 0.18 2.83
CA LYS A 67 -11.23 0.78 1.61
C LYS A 67 -10.96 2.27 1.55
N TYR A 68 -10.49 2.73 0.39
CA TYR A 68 -10.37 4.14 0.09
C TYR A 68 -10.74 4.38 -1.37
N ASP A 69 -11.48 5.45 -1.63
CA ASP A 69 -11.89 5.92 -2.97
C ASP A 69 -12.49 4.80 -3.84
N ASN A 70 -13.37 4.00 -3.25
CA ASN A 70 -14.00 2.81 -3.84
C ASN A 70 -13.06 1.64 -4.16
N GLN A 71 -11.77 1.75 -3.89
CA GLN A 71 -10.78 0.69 -4.05
C GLN A 71 -10.54 -0.01 -2.71
N VAL A 72 -10.47 -1.34 -2.73
CA VAL A 72 -10.08 -2.15 -1.59
C VAL A 72 -8.57 -2.36 -1.65
N TYR A 73 -7.88 -2.03 -0.56
CA TYR A 73 -6.43 -2.20 -0.43
C TYR A 73 -6.06 -3.41 0.41
N GLY A 74 -7.04 -3.98 1.09
CA GLY A 74 -6.83 -5.13 1.94
C GLY A 74 -7.93 -5.29 2.97
N PHE A 75 -7.70 -6.19 3.91
CA PHE A 75 -8.63 -6.43 4.99
C PHE A 75 -7.93 -7.04 6.20
N LEU A 76 -8.56 -6.85 7.33
CA LEU A 76 -8.25 -7.51 8.58
C LEU A 76 -9.17 -8.71 8.73
N TYR A 77 -8.64 -9.86 9.11
CA TYR A 77 -9.42 -11.05 9.44
C TYR A 77 -8.94 -11.64 10.76
N VAL A 78 -9.89 -11.96 11.64
CA VAL A 78 -9.61 -12.51 12.96
C VAL A 78 -10.18 -13.92 13.06
N GLU A 79 -9.33 -14.91 13.24
CA GLU A 79 -9.71 -16.30 13.43
C GLU A 79 -9.73 -16.64 14.92
N LEU A 80 -10.80 -17.30 15.39
CA LEU A 80 -10.92 -17.75 16.77
C LEU A 80 -10.51 -19.22 16.92
N TYR A 81 -9.59 -19.50 17.83
CA TYR A 81 -9.25 -20.88 18.23
C TYR A 81 -10.26 -21.49 19.21
N ARG A 82 -11.08 -20.64 19.84
CA ARG A 82 -12.13 -21.08 20.76
C ARG A 82 -13.41 -21.46 20.00
N LYS A 83 -14.19 -22.41 20.55
CA LYS A 83 -15.46 -22.85 19.96
C LYS A 83 -16.60 -21.81 20.06
N ASN A 84 -16.39 -20.70 20.78
CA ASN A 84 -17.39 -19.67 20.99
C ASN A 84 -17.44 -18.68 19.80
N ARG A 85 -18.58 -18.07 19.59
CA ARG A 85 -18.75 -16.98 18.61
C ARG A 85 -18.17 -15.69 19.15
N PHE A 86 -17.91 -14.74 18.24
CA PHE A 86 -17.59 -13.35 18.62
C PHE A 86 -18.70 -12.75 19.46
N ILE A 87 -18.33 -12.01 20.49
CA ILE A 87 -19.25 -11.15 21.23
C ILE A 87 -19.29 -9.76 20.60
N TYR A 88 -20.33 -8.97 20.94
CA TYR A 88 -20.54 -7.66 20.33
C TYR A 88 -19.32 -6.73 20.43
N ASP A 89 -18.72 -6.65 21.62
CA ASP A 89 -17.58 -5.78 21.88
C ASP A 89 -16.34 -6.17 21.05
N GLU A 90 -16.13 -7.46 20.81
CA GLU A 90 -15.04 -7.96 19.96
C GLU A 90 -15.25 -7.57 18.50
N VAL A 91 -16.48 -7.73 18.00
CA VAL A 91 -16.86 -7.32 16.63
C VAL A 91 -16.71 -5.82 16.44
N ASP A 92 -17.13 -5.03 17.44
CA ASP A 92 -17.02 -3.58 17.41
C ASP A 92 -15.55 -3.14 17.42
N CYS A 93 -14.72 -3.78 18.25
CA CYS A 93 -13.28 -3.55 18.27
C CYS A 93 -12.62 -3.84 16.91
N ILE A 94 -12.90 -4.98 16.27
CA ILE A 94 -12.39 -5.33 14.94
C ILE A 94 -12.78 -4.26 13.93
N ARG A 95 -14.03 -3.80 13.95
CA ARG A 95 -14.53 -2.78 13.03
C ARG A 95 -13.87 -1.41 13.25
N GLN A 96 -13.72 -0.98 14.51
CA GLN A 96 -13.08 0.29 14.84
C GLN A 96 -11.62 0.32 14.42
N ILE A 97 -10.87 -0.77 14.66
CA ILE A 97 -9.47 -0.91 14.22
C ILE A 97 -9.40 -0.88 12.70
N GLY A 98 -10.26 -1.63 11.99
CA GLY A 98 -10.30 -1.61 10.53
C GLY A 98 -10.55 -0.22 9.96
N ASN A 99 -11.47 0.55 10.53
CA ASN A 99 -11.73 1.93 10.13
C ASN A 99 -10.52 2.85 10.38
N SER A 100 -9.85 2.68 11.51
CA SER A 100 -8.65 3.46 11.86
C SER A 100 -7.50 3.14 10.90
N VAL A 101 -7.27 1.87 10.59
CA VAL A 101 -6.27 1.42 9.61
C VAL A 101 -6.58 1.96 8.22
N SER A 102 -7.84 1.91 7.79
CA SER A 102 -8.26 2.50 6.51
C SER A 102 -7.92 3.99 6.42
N GLY A 103 -8.11 4.75 7.50
CA GLY A 103 -7.74 6.16 7.56
C GLY A 103 -6.24 6.40 7.42
N VAL A 104 -5.43 5.57 8.08
CA VAL A 104 -3.94 5.65 7.98
C VAL A 104 -3.47 5.29 6.58
N LEU A 105 -3.96 4.18 6.01
CA LEU A 105 -3.61 3.76 4.65
C LEU A 105 -3.98 4.82 3.62
N LYS A 106 -5.17 5.41 3.74
CA LYS A 106 -5.57 6.55 2.91
C LYS A 106 -4.53 7.68 2.93
N SER A 107 -4.06 8.04 4.12
CA SER A 107 -3.07 9.11 4.28
C SER A 107 -1.72 8.74 3.66
N ILE A 108 -1.29 7.51 3.83
CA ILE A 108 -0.04 6.98 3.23
C ILE A 108 -0.12 7.05 1.70
N HIS A 109 -1.17 6.50 1.09
CA HIS A 109 -1.31 6.51 -0.37
C HIS A 109 -1.46 7.92 -0.96
N ALA A 110 -2.16 8.82 -0.25
CA ALA A 110 -2.23 10.22 -0.66
C ALA A 110 -0.85 10.88 -0.64
N TYR A 111 -0.05 10.61 0.40
CA TYR A 111 1.32 11.12 0.50
C TYR A 111 2.22 10.56 -0.59
N GLU A 112 2.17 9.23 -0.83
CA GLU A 112 2.94 8.58 -1.89
C GLU A 112 2.61 9.17 -3.27
N LYS A 113 1.34 9.37 -3.57
CA LYS A 113 0.91 10.01 -4.83
C LYS A 113 1.45 11.43 -4.97
N LEU A 114 1.37 12.23 -3.91
CA LEU A 114 1.93 13.59 -3.89
C LEU A 114 3.45 13.57 -4.07
N TYR A 115 4.12 12.64 -3.40
CA TYR A 115 5.56 12.45 -3.53
C TYR A 115 5.95 12.10 -4.97
N GLN A 116 5.27 11.13 -5.60
CA GLN A 116 5.52 10.76 -7.00
C GLN A 116 5.37 11.96 -7.94
N VAL A 117 4.30 12.76 -7.77
CA VAL A 117 4.11 14.00 -8.56
C VAL A 117 5.24 15.01 -8.31
N SER A 118 5.76 15.09 -7.09
CA SER A 118 6.80 16.06 -6.74
C SER A 118 8.19 15.72 -7.29
N ILE A 119 8.47 14.45 -7.57
CA ILE A 119 9.78 13.98 -8.04
C ILE A 119 9.84 13.69 -9.54
N HIS A 120 8.68 13.66 -10.24
CA HIS A 120 8.62 13.40 -11.68
C HIS A 120 8.28 14.67 -12.48
N ASP A 121 8.72 14.68 -13.72
CA ASP A 121 8.32 15.67 -14.71
C ASP A 121 6.97 15.26 -15.34
N GLY A 122 6.02 16.19 -15.33
CA GLY A 122 4.64 15.89 -15.75
C GLY A 122 4.46 15.56 -17.24
N LEU A 123 5.41 15.94 -18.09
CA LEU A 123 5.35 15.69 -19.54
C LEU A 123 5.97 14.35 -19.90
N THR A 124 7.15 14.07 -19.35
CA THR A 124 7.97 12.92 -19.75
C THR A 124 7.81 11.72 -18.82
N GLY A 125 7.30 11.93 -17.60
CA GLY A 125 7.25 10.91 -16.55
C GLY A 125 8.61 10.53 -15.95
N LEU A 126 9.70 11.15 -16.40
CA LEU A 126 11.03 10.93 -15.85
C LEU A 126 11.22 11.70 -14.54
N TYR A 127 12.26 11.37 -13.78
CA TYR A 127 12.62 12.16 -12.60
C TYR A 127 12.92 13.60 -12.99
N ASN A 128 12.35 14.55 -12.24
CA ASN A 128 12.58 15.96 -12.48
C ASN A 128 13.97 16.39 -12.01
N TRP A 129 14.39 17.60 -12.43
CA TRP A 129 15.70 18.14 -12.11
C TRP A 129 15.96 18.26 -10.60
N ASN A 130 14.95 18.62 -9.82
CA ASN A 130 15.12 18.80 -8.38
C ASN A 130 15.46 17.47 -7.70
N TYR A 131 14.77 16.40 -8.04
CA TYR A 131 15.04 15.07 -7.51
C TYR A 131 16.40 14.52 -7.99
N CYS A 132 16.72 14.71 -9.26
CA CYS A 132 18.03 14.33 -9.82
C CYS A 132 19.18 15.02 -9.05
N ARG A 133 19.07 16.32 -8.81
CA ARG A 133 20.06 17.07 -8.03
C ARG A 133 20.19 16.54 -6.61
N GLU A 134 19.08 16.31 -5.93
CA GLU A 134 19.07 15.74 -4.57
C GLU A 134 19.77 14.37 -4.51
N CYS A 135 19.52 13.50 -5.50
CA CYS A 135 20.20 12.21 -5.61
C CYS A 135 21.71 12.36 -5.83
N LEU A 136 22.13 13.29 -6.69
CA LEU A 136 23.54 13.56 -6.94
C LEU A 136 24.25 14.13 -5.69
N GLU A 137 23.60 15.01 -4.93
CA GLU A 137 24.16 15.57 -3.68
C GLU A 137 24.37 14.50 -2.60
N LYS A 138 23.52 13.45 -2.60
CA LYS A 138 23.64 12.32 -1.68
C LYS A 138 24.65 11.27 -2.11
N LEU A 139 25.15 11.33 -3.34
CA LEU A 139 26.05 10.34 -3.92
C LEU A 139 27.46 10.51 -3.36
N ASP A 140 27.92 9.56 -2.54
CA ASP A 140 29.30 9.54 -2.06
C ASP A 140 30.21 8.87 -3.09
N ILE A 141 30.88 9.68 -3.91
CA ILE A 141 31.80 9.23 -4.94
C ILE A 141 33.04 8.48 -4.41
N ARG A 142 33.31 8.56 -3.11
CA ARG A 142 34.41 7.80 -2.48
C ARG A 142 34.08 6.33 -2.30
N ILE A 143 32.78 6.00 -2.25
CA ILE A 143 32.28 4.66 -1.97
C ILE A 143 31.67 4.03 -3.22
N HIS A 144 31.15 4.85 -4.15
CA HIS A 144 30.46 4.38 -5.33
C HIS A 144 31.12 4.87 -6.61
N THR A 145 31.18 3.99 -7.63
CA THR A 145 31.53 4.38 -8.99
C THR A 145 30.24 4.70 -9.73
N ALA A 146 30.16 5.91 -10.30
CA ALA A 146 29.01 6.34 -11.08
C ALA A 146 29.43 6.79 -12.47
N GLY A 147 28.60 6.52 -13.47
CA GLY A 147 28.68 7.08 -14.81
C GLY A 147 27.57 8.09 -15.04
N MET A 148 27.83 9.12 -15.82
CA MET A 148 26.85 10.12 -16.21
C MET A 148 26.78 10.23 -17.73
N ILE A 149 25.55 10.24 -18.27
CA ILE A 149 25.29 10.53 -19.68
C ILE A 149 24.40 11.77 -19.71
N TYR A 150 24.86 12.79 -20.39
CA TYR A 150 24.10 14.03 -20.64
C TYR A 150 23.65 14.04 -22.10
N LEU A 151 22.36 14.26 -22.33
CA LEU A 151 21.74 14.32 -23.63
C LEU A 151 21.01 15.66 -23.78
N ASP A 152 21.15 16.30 -24.93
CA ASP A 152 20.45 17.52 -25.29
C ASP A 152 19.99 17.44 -26.75
N ILE A 153 18.89 18.08 -27.06
CA ILE A 153 18.34 18.11 -28.42
C ILE A 153 18.74 19.43 -29.08
N ASP A 154 19.51 19.34 -30.15
CA ASP A 154 19.95 20.51 -30.90
C ASP A 154 18.74 21.26 -31.49
N ASN A 155 18.74 22.58 -31.28
CA ASN A 155 17.72 23.50 -31.81
C ASN A 155 16.28 23.17 -31.35
N PHE A 156 16.07 22.52 -30.22
CA PHE A 156 14.76 22.13 -29.70
C PHE A 156 13.78 23.31 -29.62
N LYS A 157 14.27 24.49 -29.20
CA LYS A 157 13.45 25.70 -29.15
C LYS A 157 12.94 26.12 -30.52
N LEU A 158 13.80 26.08 -31.56
CA LEU A 158 13.44 26.41 -32.92
C LEU A 158 12.38 25.44 -33.47
N TYR A 159 12.50 24.17 -33.10
CA TYR A 159 11.53 23.13 -33.47
C TYR A 159 10.15 23.44 -32.86
N ASN A 160 10.08 23.76 -31.58
CA ASN A 160 8.84 24.13 -30.91
C ASN A 160 8.22 25.42 -31.46
N ASP A 161 9.05 26.40 -31.81
CA ASP A 161 8.59 27.66 -32.41
C ASP A 161 7.96 27.43 -33.80
N LEU A 162 8.42 26.43 -34.57
CA LEU A 162 7.93 26.11 -35.90
C LEU A 162 6.73 25.19 -35.90
N TYR A 163 6.69 24.22 -35.03
CA TYR A 163 5.69 23.13 -35.04
C TYR A 163 4.72 23.13 -33.86
N GLY A 164 4.99 23.95 -32.85
CA GLY A 164 4.20 24.03 -31.61
C GLY A 164 4.69 23.04 -30.54
N GLU A 165 4.32 23.31 -29.30
CA GLU A 165 4.70 22.49 -28.13
C GLU A 165 3.88 21.19 -28.01
N SER A 166 2.93 20.95 -28.89
CA SER A 166 1.94 19.84 -28.78
C SER A 166 2.14 18.74 -29.82
N THR A 167 3.30 18.67 -30.45
CA THR A 167 3.60 17.64 -31.46
C THR A 167 4.42 16.50 -30.89
#